data_770c13bbfa14c36b55bf34a79ec0e16b
#
_entry.id   770c13bbfa14c36b55bf34a79ec0e16b
#
_cell.length_a   1.000
_cell.length_b   1.000
_cell.length_c   1.000
_cell.angle_alpha   90.00
_cell.angle_beta   90.00
_cell.angle_gamma   90.00
#
_symmetry.space_group_name_H-M   'P 1'
#
loop_
_entity.id
_entity.type
_entity.pdbx_description
1 polymer ?
#
loop_
_entity_poly.entity_id
_entity_poly.type
_entity_poly.pdbx_seq_one_letter_code
_entity_poly.pdbx_strand_id
1 'polypeptide(L)'
;MKKLLLLLFVGFTMSCSNNDVVVTFDDENSNAIRTHFQNYLNNDMDGLKELWSPDIKVYLNSKQAISLDDFVGLLEAQHAGFDPILMTFGEEGGEDLGVWVQTITYPAIGEYPSSTLTQSWFDWNATGKVSGKTIVLPAHIGFKWGEDGKIIEEYHNYDTQEMMAELALSQEME
;
A
#
# COMPACT_ATOMS: atom_id res chain seq x y z
N MET A 1 10.77 38.31 -64.44
CA MET A 1 10.65 36.89 -63.98
C MET A 1 11.09 36.84 -62.54
N LYS A 2 10.12 36.86 -61.63
CA LYS A 2 10.38 36.83 -60.18
C LYS A 2 10.39 35.36 -59.75
N LYS A 3 11.55 34.86 -59.27
CA LYS A 3 11.65 33.51 -58.68
C LYS A 3 11.11 33.55 -57.24
N LEU A 4 10.00 32.86 -57.03
CA LEU A 4 9.41 32.66 -55.74
C LEU A 4 10.18 31.52 -55.03
N LEU A 5 10.95 31.87 -54.00
CA LEU A 5 11.68 30.92 -53.16
C LEU A 5 10.69 30.41 -52.08
N LEU A 6 10.19 29.18 -52.26
CA LEU A 6 9.34 28.51 -51.29
C LEU A 6 10.24 27.92 -50.20
N LEU A 7 10.31 28.58 -49.04
CA LEU A 7 10.98 28.04 -47.82
C LEU A 7 10.06 27.03 -47.19
N LEU A 8 10.40 25.75 -47.34
CA LEU A 8 9.76 24.65 -46.62
C LEU A 8 10.26 24.69 -45.18
N PHE A 9 9.42 25.22 -44.27
CA PHE A 9 9.65 25.12 -42.82
C PHE A 9 9.25 23.71 -42.39
N VAL A 10 10.21 22.78 -42.33
CA VAL A 10 10.01 21.49 -41.69
C VAL A 10 10.05 21.74 -40.17
N GLY A 11 8.88 21.90 -39.56
CA GLY A 11 8.72 21.96 -38.12
C GLY A 11 9.07 20.59 -37.55
N PHE A 12 10.26 20.45 -37.00
CA PHE A 12 10.56 19.36 -36.07
C PHE A 12 9.71 19.58 -34.80
N THR A 13 8.57 18.92 -34.72
CA THR A 13 7.91 18.71 -33.45
C THR A 13 8.77 17.72 -32.67
N MET A 14 9.69 18.23 -31.84
CA MET A 14 10.24 17.42 -30.75
C MET A 14 9.08 17.09 -29.83
N SER A 15 8.53 15.91 -30.00
CA SER A 15 7.70 15.28 -28.98
C SER A 15 8.64 15.01 -27.79
N CYS A 16 8.68 15.92 -26.82
CA CYS A 16 9.18 15.60 -25.51
C CYS A 16 8.27 14.49 -24.97
N SER A 17 8.72 13.24 -25.03
CA SER A 17 8.14 12.22 -24.18
C SER A 17 8.39 12.69 -22.75
N ASN A 18 7.33 13.03 -22.01
CA ASN A 18 7.44 13.30 -20.59
C ASN A 18 7.90 12.00 -19.91
N ASN A 19 9.20 11.92 -19.67
CA ASN A 19 9.81 10.84 -18.87
C ASN A 19 9.83 11.24 -17.40
N ASP A 20 8.79 11.92 -16.96
CA ASP A 20 8.70 12.40 -15.57
C ASP A 20 8.07 11.32 -14.69
N VAL A 21 8.55 11.24 -13.44
CA VAL A 21 7.88 10.49 -12.38
C VAL A 21 6.57 11.20 -12.06
N VAL A 22 5.46 10.46 -12.08
CA VAL A 22 4.14 11.00 -11.77
C VAL A 22 3.74 10.51 -10.39
N VAL A 23 3.34 11.44 -9.51
CA VAL A 23 2.80 11.14 -8.17
C VAL A 23 1.35 11.60 -8.14
N THR A 24 0.46 10.69 -7.73
CA THR A 24 -0.97 10.94 -7.60
C THR A 24 -1.48 10.50 -6.22
N PHE A 25 -2.57 11.11 -5.75
CA PHE A 25 -3.13 10.86 -4.43
C PHE A 25 -4.60 10.43 -4.48
N ASP A 26 -5.27 10.69 -5.60
CA ASP A 26 -6.71 10.44 -5.80
C ASP A 26 -6.93 9.71 -7.14
N ASP A 27 -6.10 8.72 -7.39
CA ASP A 27 -6.21 7.80 -8.51
C ASP A 27 -6.89 6.49 -8.09
N GLU A 28 -7.18 5.63 -9.07
CA GLU A 28 -7.86 4.35 -8.84
C GLU A 28 -7.10 3.46 -7.85
N ASN A 29 -5.78 3.35 -7.97
CA ASN A 29 -4.96 2.52 -7.09
C ASN A 29 -4.91 3.08 -5.66
N SER A 30 -4.71 4.41 -5.51
CA SER A 30 -4.71 5.06 -4.20
C SER A 30 -6.05 4.89 -3.49
N ASN A 31 -7.17 5.00 -4.21
CA ASN A 31 -8.51 4.82 -3.67
C ASN A 31 -8.81 3.37 -3.35
N ALA A 32 -8.33 2.41 -4.17
CA ALA A 32 -8.44 0.98 -3.89
C ALA A 32 -7.70 0.62 -2.58
N ILE A 33 -6.52 1.18 -2.33
CA ILE A 33 -5.78 0.95 -1.06
C ILE A 33 -6.51 1.56 0.14
N ARG A 34 -7.13 2.74 0.02
CA ARG A 34 -7.96 3.30 1.12
C ARG A 34 -9.12 2.38 1.45
N THR A 35 -9.82 1.87 0.43
CA THR A 35 -10.90 0.89 0.62
C THR A 35 -10.37 -0.40 1.25
N HIS A 36 -9.21 -0.87 0.83
CA HIS A 36 -8.55 -2.05 1.39
C HIS A 36 -8.27 -1.90 2.89
N PHE A 37 -7.73 -0.75 3.33
CA PHE A 37 -7.54 -0.47 4.75
C PHE A 37 -8.87 -0.36 5.51
N GLN A 38 -9.91 0.20 4.89
CA GLN A 38 -11.23 0.22 5.51
C GLN A 38 -11.80 -1.18 5.70
N ASN A 39 -11.61 -2.09 4.73
CA ASN A 39 -12.00 -3.50 4.86
C ASN A 39 -11.23 -4.17 6.01
N TYR A 40 -9.92 -3.88 6.15
CA TYR A 40 -9.15 -4.37 7.29
C TYR A 40 -9.74 -3.85 8.62
N LEU A 41 -9.99 -2.55 8.78
CA LEU A 41 -10.55 -1.99 10.02
C LEU A 41 -11.95 -2.57 10.33
N ASN A 42 -12.72 -2.92 9.32
CA ASN A 42 -14.04 -3.57 9.45
C ASN A 42 -13.95 -5.08 9.70
N ASN A 43 -12.74 -5.67 9.73
CA ASN A 43 -12.52 -7.12 9.77
C ASN A 43 -13.18 -7.88 8.60
N ASP A 44 -13.26 -7.23 7.43
CA ASP A 44 -13.81 -7.82 6.20
C ASP A 44 -12.69 -8.52 5.41
N MET A 45 -12.40 -9.76 5.79
CA MET A 45 -11.36 -10.57 5.15
C MET A 45 -11.71 -10.95 3.70
N ASP A 46 -12.98 -11.06 3.36
CA ASP A 46 -13.41 -11.35 1.99
C ASP A 46 -13.18 -10.12 1.10
N GLY A 47 -13.55 -8.93 1.57
CA GLY A 47 -13.26 -7.66 0.89
C GLY A 47 -11.76 -7.41 0.72
N LEU A 48 -10.91 -7.82 1.67
CA LEU A 48 -9.45 -7.76 1.52
C LEU A 48 -8.95 -8.67 0.40
N LYS A 49 -9.44 -9.92 0.34
CA LYS A 49 -9.04 -10.91 -0.67
C LYS A 49 -9.41 -10.49 -2.09
N GLU A 50 -10.44 -9.66 -2.26
CA GLU A 50 -10.83 -9.18 -3.59
C GLU A 50 -9.72 -8.38 -4.31
N LEU A 51 -8.87 -7.68 -3.57
CA LEU A 51 -7.81 -6.87 -4.17
C LEU A 51 -6.49 -7.64 -4.36
N TRP A 52 -6.27 -8.72 -3.62
CA TRP A 52 -5.05 -9.51 -3.73
C TRP A 52 -5.08 -10.50 -4.90
N SER A 53 -3.92 -10.67 -5.53
CA SER A 53 -3.67 -11.82 -6.40
C SER A 53 -3.64 -13.10 -5.57
N PRO A 54 -4.15 -14.23 -6.08
CA PRO A 54 -4.02 -15.52 -5.39
C PRO A 54 -2.56 -15.93 -5.10
N ASP A 55 -1.63 -15.45 -5.92
CA ASP A 55 -0.19 -15.74 -5.82
C ASP A 55 0.59 -14.56 -5.21
N ILE A 56 -0.07 -13.69 -4.45
CA ILE A 56 0.57 -12.53 -3.81
C ILE A 56 1.76 -12.95 -2.95
N LYS A 57 2.78 -12.12 -2.92
CA LYS A 57 3.93 -12.24 -2.02
C LYS A 57 3.91 -11.12 -1.00
N VAL A 58 3.82 -11.46 0.27
CA VAL A 58 3.83 -10.48 1.36
C VAL A 58 5.17 -10.56 2.10
N TYR A 59 5.86 -9.44 2.19
CA TYR A 59 7.15 -9.29 2.85
C TYR A 59 6.98 -8.51 4.15
N LEU A 60 7.09 -9.18 5.30
CA LEU A 60 6.96 -8.58 6.64
C LEU A 60 8.35 -8.36 7.23
N ASN A 61 8.93 -7.17 7.04
CA ASN A 61 10.31 -6.85 7.45
C ASN A 61 11.34 -7.91 7.03
N SER A 62 11.08 -8.66 5.98
CA SER A 62 11.84 -9.85 5.59
C SER A 62 12.08 -9.87 4.08
N LYS A 63 13.16 -10.56 3.66
CA LYS A 63 13.39 -10.91 2.26
C LYS A 63 12.65 -12.18 1.84
N GLN A 64 12.06 -12.90 2.79
CA GLN A 64 11.24 -14.08 2.52
C GLN A 64 9.78 -13.68 2.55
N ALA A 65 9.08 -13.97 1.46
CA ALA A 65 7.65 -13.76 1.39
C ALA A 65 6.91 -14.85 2.17
N ILE A 66 5.80 -14.46 2.76
CA ILE A 66 4.79 -15.40 3.28
C ILE A 66 3.66 -15.57 2.26
N SER A 67 2.90 -16.64 2.39
CA SER A 67 1.74 -16.93 1.55
C SER A 67 0.54 -16.05 1.91
N LEU A 68 -0.45 -16.00 1.01
CA LEU A 68 -1.72 -15.31 1.30
C LEU A 68 -2.42 -15.91 2.54
N ASP A 69 -2.44 -17.24 2.67
CA ASP A 69 -3.10 -17.90 3.80
C ASP A 69 -2.42 -17.56 5.14
N ASP A 70 -1.08 -17.57 5.19
CA ASP A 70 -0.33 -17.17 6.38
C ASP A 70 -0.58 -15.69 6.73
N PHE A 71 -0.69 -14.83 5.72
CA PHE A 71 -0.95 -13.43 5.92
C PHE A 71 -2.37 -13.17 6.44
N VAL A 72 -3.37 -13.80 5.84
CA VAL A 72 -4.76 -13.72 6.33
C VAL A 72 -4.85 -14.21 7.77
N GLY A 73 -4.21 -15.34 8.10
CA GLY A 73 -4.15 -15.85 9.48
C GLY A 73 -3.53 -14.85 10.46
N LEU A 74 -2.53 -14.08 10.05
CA LEU A 74 -1.96 -13.01 10.87
C LEU A 74 -2.95 -11.86 11.10
N LEU A 75 -3.69 -11.43 10.06
CA LEU A 75 -4.69 -10.37 10.17
C LEU A 75 -5.87 -10.80 11.07
N GLU A 76 -6.33 -12.03 10.94
CA GLU A 76 -7.35 -12.62 11.82
C GLU A 76 -6.88 -12.65 13.28
N ALA A 77 -5.61 -13.04 13.52
CA ALA A 77 -5.02 -13.02 14.86
C ALA A 77 -4.93 -11.60 15.43
N GLN A 78 -4.64 -10.58 14.62
CA GLN A 78 -4.68 -9.18 15.06
C GLN A 78 -6.08 -8.80 15.54
N HIS A 79 -7.14 -9.09 14.79
CA HIS A 79 -8.52 -8.80 15.21
C HIS A 79 -8.97 -9.66 16.41
N ALA A 80 -8.44 -10.86 16.57
CA ALA A 80 -8.68 -11.67 17.76
C ALA A 80 -8.00 -11.07 18.99
N GLY A 81 -6.76 -10.58 18.87
CA GLY A 81 -5.94 -10.13 19.99
C GLY A 81 -6.10 -8.65 20.37
N PHE A 82 -6.67 -7.81 19.49
CA PHE A 82 -6.75 -6.35 19.72
C PHE A 82 -8.15 -5.80 19.53
N ASP A 83 -8.52 -4.78 20.34
CA ASP A 83 -9.74 -3.98 20.22
C ASP A 83 -9.64 -2.72 21.11
N PRO A 84 -9.84 -1.50 20.58
CA PRO A 84 -10.02 -1.19 19.15
C PRO A 84 -8.73 -1.30 18.36
N ILE A 85 -8.88 -1.39 17.02
CA ILE A 85 -7.82 -1.17 16.04
C ILE A 85 -8.17 0.08 15.25
N LEU A 86 -7.25 1.04 15.21
CA LEU A 86 -7.40 2.31 14.50
C LEU A 86 -6.17 2.55 13.62
N MET A 87 -6.36 3.31 12.55
CA MET A 87 -5.26 3.85 11.75
C MET A 87 -5.33 5.36 11.77
N THR A 88 -4.23 6.02 12.12
CA THR A 88 -4.15 7.49 12.18
C THR A 88 -2.94 8.00 11.41
N PHE A 89 -3.00 9.24 10.92
CA PHE A 89 -1.87 9.89 10.26
C PHE A 89 -1.95 11.40 10.51
N GLY A 90 -0.85 11.99 11.02
CA GLY A 90 -0.80 13.40 11.37
C GLY A 90 -1.41 13.72 12.73
N GLU A 91 -2.04 14.89 12.86
CA GLU A 91 -2.61 15.35 14.13
C GLU A 91 -3.77 14.47 14.59
N GLU A 92 -3.83 14.21 15.89
CA GLU A 92 -4.88 13.39 16.51
C GLU A 92 -6.27 14.00 16.26
N GLY A 93 -7.23 13.17 15.84
CA GLY A 93 -8.66 13.50 15.84
C GLY A 93 -9.33 13.74 14.50
N GLY A 94 -8.74 13.33 13.39
CA GLY A 94 -9.45 13.27 12.10
C GLY A 94 -10.56 12.20 12.13
N GLU A 95 -11.76 12.53 11.62
CA GLU A 95 -12.87 11.57 11.50
C GLU A 95 -12.66 10.53 10.37
N ASP A 96 -11.67 10.76 9.50
CA ASP A 96 -11.40 9.91 8.34
C ASP A 96 -10.37 8.84 8.66
N LEU A 97 -10.34 7.79 7.82
CA LEU A 97 -9.27 6.81 7.80
C LEU A 97 -7.93 7.55 7.71
N GLY A 98 -7.19 7.60 8.80
CA GLY A 98 -5.95 8.33 8.93
C GLY A 98 -4.79 7.64 8.23
N VAL A 99 -4.86 7.49 6.90
CA VAL A 99 -3.81 6.86 6.10
C VAL A 99 -3.39 7.81 4.97
N TRP A 100 -2.11 8.16 4.94
CA TRP A 100 -1.54 8.81 3.77
C TRP A 100 -1.31 7.77 2.67
N VAL A 101 -1.93 7.94 1.51
CA VAL A 101 -1.77 7.03 0.36
C VAL A 101 -1.40 7.84 -0.87
N GLN A 102 -0.38 7.39 -1.58
CA GLN A 102 0.03 7.93 -2.88
C GLN A 102 0.41 6.83 -3.86
N THR A 103 0.15 7.04 -5.14
CA THR A 103 0.60 6.19 -6.23
C THR A 103 1.71 6.90 -7.00
N ILE A 104 2.81 6.20 -7.25
CA ILE A 104 3.97 6.69 -7.99
C ILE A 104 4.13 5.85 -9.25
N THR A 105 4.09 6.50 -10.41
CA THR A 105 4.39 5.87 -11.69
C THR A 105 5.77 6.31 -12.16
N TYR A 106 6.67 5.35 -12.26
CA TYR A 106 8.00 5.53 -12.81
C TYR A 106 7.98 5.26 -14.32
N PRO A 107 8.54 6.16 -15.15
CA PRO A 107 8.67 5.92 -16.58
C PRO A 107 9.68 4.80 -16.87
N ALA A 108 9.60 4.19 -18.05
CA ALA A 108 10.63 3.28 -18.52
C ALA A 108 11.97 4.02 -18.68
N ILE A 109 13.07 3.45 -18.14
CA ILE A 109 14.42 4.03 -18.20
C ILE A 109 15.41 2.94 -18.65
N GLY A 110 15.94 3.06 -19.85
CA GLY A 110 16.86 2.08 -20.43
C GLY A 110 16.19 0.71 -20.57
N GLU A 111 16.71 -0.30 -19.89
CA GLU A 111 16.18 -1.68 -19.89
C GLU A 111 15.08 -1.90 -18.83
N TYR A 112 14.85 -0.92 -17.97
CA TYR A 112 13.83 -1.02 -16.92
C TYR A 112 12.47 -0.57 -17.45
N PRO A 113 11.44 -1.44 -17.41
CA PRO A 113 10.09 -1.07 -17.83
C PRO A 113 9.49 -0.02 -16.86
N SER A 114 8.46 0.66 -17.33
CA SER A 114 7.65 1.50 -16.44
C SER A 114 7.05 0.64 -15.30
N SER A 115 6.93 1.25 -14.12
CA SER A 115 6.35 0.56 -12.97
C SER A 115 5.48 1.51 -12.15
N THR A 116 4.41 0.98 -11.58
CA THR A 116 3.51 1.71 -10.70
C THR A 116 3.51 1.06 -9.32
N LEU A 117 3.75 1.88 -8.30
CA LEU A 117 3.76 1.47 -6.90
C LEU A 117 2.80 2.38 -6.13
N THR A 118 1.95 1.80 -5.29
CA THR A 118 1.20 2.56 -4.30
C THR A 118 1.88 2.41 -2.95
N GLN A 119 1.96 3.50 -2.21
CA GLN A 119 2.61 3.53 -0.90
C GLN A 119 1.68 4.18 0.11
N SER A 120 1.75 3.69 1.34
CA SER A 120 0.96 4.21 2.45
C SER A 120 1.81 4.42 3.70
N TRP A 121 1.43 5.43 4.50
CA TRP A 121 1.98 5.71 5.82
C TRP A 121 0.84 5.97 6.79
N PHE A 122 0.94 5.37 7.97
CA PHE A 122 -0.02 5.55 9.06
C PHE A 122 0.58 5.07 10.38
N ASP A 123 -0.04 5.45 11.47
CA ASP A 123 0.18 4.85 12.77
C ASP A 123 -0.93 3.83 13.02
N TRP A 124 -0.56 2.55 13.16
CA TRP A 124 -1.47 1.50 13.60
C TRP A 124 -1.58 1.57 15.12
N ASN A 125 -2.77 1.91 15.60
CA ASN A 125 -3.05 2.08 17.02
C ASN A 125 -4.00 0.96 17.46
N ALA A 126 -3.60 0.15 18.43
CA ALA A 126 -4.44 -0.94 18.89
C ALA A 126 -4.26 -1.21 20.38
N THR A 127 -5.33 -1.64 21.04
CA THR A 127 -5.30 -2.02 22.45
C THR A 127 -5.38 -3.53 22.55
N GLY A 128 -4.36 -4.13 23.18
CA GLY A 128 -4.30 -5.57 23.44
C GLY A 128 -5.41 -6.01 24.38
N LYS A 129 -6.15 -7.03 24.00
CA LYS A 129 -7.29 -7.55 24.83
C LYS A 129 -6.83 -8.24 26.09
N VAL A 130 -5.60 -8.81 26.11
CA VAL A 130 -5.04 -9.51 27.25
C VAL A 130 -4.34 -8.55 28.18
N SER A 131 -3.38 -7.77 27.68
CA SER A 131 -2.58 -6.86 28.50
C SER A 131 -3.29 -5.54 28.85
N GLY A 132 -4.28 -5.13 28.05
CA GLY A 132 -4.88 -3.80 28.10
C GLY A 132 -3.93 -2.68 27.64
N LYS A 133 -2.76 -3.01 27.06
CA LYS A 133 -1.76 -2.05 26.61
C LYS A 133 -2.17 -1.50 25.24
N THR A 134 -2.15 -0.18 25.09
CA THR A 134 -2.25 0.46 23.78
C THR A 134 -0.87 0.49 23.13
N ILE A 135 -0.81 0.03 21.89
CA ILE A 135 0.38 -0.04 21.05
C ILE A 135 0.20 0.93 19.89
N VAL A 136 1.23 1.69 19.58
CA VAL A 136 1.29 2.61 18.43
C VAL A 136 2.47 2.20 17.56
N LEU A 137 2.19 1.75 16.34
CA LEU A 137 3.20 1.30 15.39
C LEU A 137 3.19 2.22 14.15
N PRO A 138 4.18 3.11 13.97
CA PRO A 138 4.38 3.80 12.71
C PRO A 138 4.65 2.78 11.61
N ALA A 139 3.83 2.79 10.57
CA ALA A 139 3.87 1.79 9.51
C ALA A 139 4.02 2.44 8.13
N HIS A 140 4.80 1.78 7.28
CA HIS A 140 4.88 2.03 5.86
C HIS A 140 4.62 0.73 5.10
N ILE A 141 3.67 0.74 4.17
CA ILE A 141 3.36 -0.39 3.31
C ILE A 141 3.45 0.04 1.84
N GLY A 142 4.19 -0.73 1.06
CA GLY A 142 4.28 -0.57 -0.40
C GLY A 142 3.52 -1.68 -1.11
N PHE A 143 2.80 -1.33 -2.17
CA PHE A 143 1.97 -2.24 -2.97
C PHE A 143 2.42 -2.21 -4.42
N LYS A 144 2.65 -3.38 -4.99
CA LYS A 144 2.95 -3.56 -6.41
C LYS A 144 1.77 -4.21 -7.11
N TRP A 145 1.41 -3.65 -8.25
CA TRP A 145 0.24 -4.05 -9.02
C TRP A 145 0.59 -4.98 -10.17
N GLY A 146 -0.27 -5.96 -10.41
CA GLY A 146 -0.28 -6.76 -11.62
C GLY A 146 -1.03 -6.06 -12.75
N GLU A 147 -0.91 -6.60 -13.96
CA GLU A 147 -1.61 -6.08 -15.15
C GLU A 147 -3.15 -6.24 -15.05
N ASP A 148 -3.61 -7.14 -14.21
CA ASP A 148 -5.03 -7.41 -13.91
C ASP A 148 -5.63 -6.48 -12.84
N GLY A 149 -4.86 -5.50 -12.35
CA GLY A 149 -5.30 -4.58 -11.29
C GLY A 149 -5.33 -5.20 -9.90
N LYS A 150 -4.70 -6.37 -9.69
CA LYS A 150 -4.55 -7.00 -8.38
C LYS A 150 -3.20 -6.66 -7.77
N ILE A 151 -3.13 -6.67 -6.43
CA ILE A 151 -1.87 -6.54 -5.70
C ILE A 151 -1.12 -7.88 -5.81
N ILE A 152 0.11 -7.84 -6.34
CA ILE A 152 0.97 -9.03 -6.51
C ILE A 152 2.10 -9.11 -5.50
N GLU A 153 2.48 -7.97 -4.91
CA GLU A 153 3.49 -7.92 -3.84
C GLU A 153 3.12 -6.83 -2.84
N GLU A 154 3.29 -7.11 -1.55
CA GLU A 154 3.24 -6.15 -0.45
C GLU A 154 4.52 -6.13 0.35
N TYR A 155 4.95 -4.94 0.74
CA TYR A 155 6.16 -4.70 1.52
C TYR A 155 5.81 -3.96 2.80
N HIS A 156 5.80 -4.66 3.92
CA HIS A 156 5.47 -4.12 5.23
C HIS A 156 6.74 -3.75 6.00
N ASN A 157 6.82 -2.51 6.44
CA ASN A 157 7.94 -1.96 7.18
C ASN A 157 7.44 -1.28 8.46
N TYR A 158 7.46 -2.00 9.57
CA TYR A 158 7.12 -1.51 10.91
C TYR A 158 7.68 -2.42 11.99
N ASP A 159 7.83 -1.93 13.21
CA ASP A 159 8.27 -2.74 14.34
C ASP A 159 7.12 -3.65 14.81
N THR A 160 7.32 -4.96 14.77
CA THR A 160 6.31 -5.95 15.15
C THR A 160 6.45 -6.43 16.59
N GLN A 161 7.46 -6.01 17.35
CA GLN A 161 7.82 -6.60 18.64
C GLN A 161 6.66 -6.55 19.65
N GLU A 162 6.06 -5.41 19.86
CA GLU A 162 4.98 -5.25 20.85
C GLU A 162 3.69 -5.97 20.42
N MET A 163 3.36 -5.89 19.13
CA MET A 163 2.21 -6.60 18.56
C MET A 163 2.36 -8.12 18.73
N MET A 164 3.52 -8.66 18.36
CA MET A 164 3.78 -10.11 18.50
C MET A 164 3.81 -10.56 19.95
N ALA A 165 4.26 -9.72 20.89
CA ALA A 165 4.22 -10.02 22.32
C ALA A 165 2.77 -10.16 22.83
N GLU A 166 1.85 -9.29 22.41
CA GLU A 166 0.43 -9.39 22.77
C GLU A 166 -0.22 -10.65 22.18
N LEU A 167 0.05 -10.94 20.90
CA LEU A 167 -0.47 -12.15 20.26
C LEU A 167 0.03 -13.43 20.93
N ALA A 168 1.26 -13.45 21.44
CA ALA A 168 1.78 -14.59 22.19
C ALA A 168 1.02 -14.78 23.53
N LEU A 169 0.70 -13.69 24.24
CA LEU A 169 -0.10 -13.76 25.48
C LEU A 169 -1.50 -14.32 25.21
N SER A 170 -2.10 -13.97 24.07
CA SER A 170 -3.43 -14.48 23.69
C SER A 170 -3.43 -16.00 23.48
N GLN A 171 -2.35 -16.54 22.91
CA GLN A 171 -2.20 -17.99 22.66
C GLN A 171 -1.95 -18.79 23.95
N GLU A 172 -1.35 -18.19 24.99
CA GLU A 172 -1.10 -18.88 26.26
C GLU A 172 -2.38 -19.04 27.11
N MET A 173 -3.47 -18.34 26.76
CA MET A 173 -4.74 -18.36 27.50
C MET A 173 -5.79 -19.31 26.91
N GLU A 174 -5.55 -19.87 25.72
CA GLU A 174 -6.40 -20.89 25.09
C GLU A 174 -6.02 -22.31 25.57
#